data_d1d3b48f0b9f0d1f1c09357caf59c145
#
_entry.id   d1d3b48f0b9f0d1f1c09357caf59c145
#
_cell.length_a   1.000
_cell.length_b   1.000
_cell.length_c   1.000
_cell.angle_alpha   90.00
_cell.angle_beta   90.00
_cell.angle_gamma   90.00
#
_symmetry.space_group_name_H-M   'P 1'
#
loop_
_entity.id
_entity.type
_entity.pdbx_description
1 polymer ?
#
loop_
_entity_poly.entity_id
_entity_poly.type
_entity_poly.pdbx_seq_one_letter_code
_entity_poly.pdbx_strand_id
1 'polypeptide(L)'
;MSKVVITGQDLTVEQIVAVCRECAPLELSEETKKSVLESRQIVDDLIAEEKVVYGITTGFGKFSDVVISQDQCKDLQKNLIITHAVGAGNPFTKDIARGIMLLRINNLAKGFSGIRLETLQTMVDMLNKGVTPIIPEKGSLGASGDLAPLSHMVLPMIGLGLAEYEGEVLPGAEAMARAGIPTIELSAKEGLALNNGTQA
;
A
#
# COMPACT_ATOMS: atom_id res chain seq x y z
N MET A 1 14.38 16.21 14.57
CA MET A 1 12.92 15.94 14.64
C MET A 1 12.69 14.65 15.42
N SER A 2 11.67 14.60 16.26
CA SER A 2 11.31 13.36 16.96
C SER A 2 10.71 12.35 15.95
N LYS A 3 11.07 11.09 16.10
CA LYS A 3 10.54 9.97 15.32
C LYS A 3 9.06 9.75 15.66
N VAL A 4 8.24 9.49 14.64
CA VAL A 4 6.82 9.11 14.79
C VAL A 4 6.72 7.58 14.79
N VAL A 5 6.15 7.02 15.84
CA VAL A 5 5.93 5.57 15.98
C VAL A 5 4.48 5.25 15.67
N ILE A 6 4.27 4.37 14.69
CA ILE A 6 2.94 3.93 14.25
C ILE A 6 2.50 2.72 15.06
N THR A 7 1.33 2.84 15.66
CA THR A 7 0.67 1.78 16.44
C THR A 7 -0.63 1.27 15.78
N GLY A 8 -1.05 1.89 14.67
CA GLY A 8 -2.37 1.66 14.08
C GLY A 8 -3.51 2.40 14.79
N GLN A 9 -3.18 3.16 15.84
CA GLN A 9 -4.11 3.93 16.68
C GLN A 9 -3.69 5.40 16.70
N ASP A 10 -4.37 6.24 17.39
CA ASP A 10 -4.03 7.58 17.89
C ASP A 10 -2.99 8.43 17.10
N LEU A 11 -3.01 8.38 15.77
CA LEU A 11 -2.19 9.27 14.95
C LEU A 11 -2.74 10.69 15.03
N THR A 12 -1.98 11.62 15.62
CA THR A 12 -2.41 13.02 15.78
C THR A 12 -2.16 13.85 14.53
N VAL A 13 -2.88 14.98 14.40
CA VAL A 13 -2.68 15.93 13.28
C VAL A 13 -1.24 16.45 13.26
N GLU A 14 -0.66 16.73 14.42
CA GLU A 14 0.73 17.21 14.54
C GLU A 14 1.73 16.17 14.01
N GLN A 15 1.50 14.89 14.29
CA GLN A 15 2.32 13.79 13.77
C GLN A 15 2.16 13.66 12.24
N ILE A 16 0.94 13.82 11.72
CA ILE A 16 0.71 13.82 10.27
C ILE A 16 1.48 14.97 9.61
N VAL A 17 1.39 16.18 10.14
CA VAL A 17 2.13 17.34 9.63
C VAL A 17 3.63 17.09 9.68
N ALA A 18 4.15 16.58 10.81
CA ALA A 18 5.57 16.28 10.97
C ALA A 18 6.08 15.29 9.91
N VAL A 19 5.36 14.20 9.63
CA VAL A 19 5.75 13.22 8.62
C VAL A 19 5.58 13.76 7.19
N CYS A 20 4.45 14.40 6.92
CA CYS A 20 4.09 14.78 5.55
C CYS A 20 4.85 16.01 5.05
N ARG A 21 5.06 17.03 5.90
CA ARG A 21 5.67 18.33 5.54
C ARG A 21 7.09 18.47 6.03
N GLU A 22 7.40 17.94 7.21
CA GLU A 22 8.71 18.11 7.84
C GLU A 22 9.61 16.86 7.67
N CYS A 23 9.09 15.81 7.01
CA CYS A 23 9.81 14.54 6.76
C CYS A 23 10.33 13.88 8.04
N ALA A 24 9.58 13.96 9.15
CA ALA A 24 9.93 13.27 10.38
C ALA A 24 10.01 11.75 10.14
N PRO A 25 11.03 11.05 10.68
CA PRO A 25 11.19 9.62 10.51
C PRO A 25 10.01 8.83 11.08
N LEU A 26 9.59 7.80 10.35
CA LEU A 26 8.49 6.90 10.70
C LEU A 26 9.02 5.52 11.07
N GLU A 27 8.41 4.89 12.08
CA GLU A 27 8.72 3.51 12.48
C GLU A 27 7.45 2.78 12.92
N LEU A 28 7.38 1.47 12.64
CA LEU A 28 6.34 0.60 13.18
C LEU A 28 6.70 0.14 14.60
N SER A 29 5.75 0.18 15.53
CA SER A 29 5.96 -0.39 16.86
C SER A 29 6.15 -1.91 16.79
N GLU A 30 6.82 -2.50 17.79
CA GLU A 30 6.99 -3.96 17.85
C GLU A 30 5.64 -4.68 18.00
N GLU A 31 4.69 -4.08 18.69
CA GLU A 31 3.33 -4.60 18.81
C GLU A 31 2.61 -4.62 17.46
N THR A 32 2.73 -3.55 16.68
CA THR A 32 2.23 -3.48 15.30
C THR A 32 2.82 -4.58 14.43
N LYS A 33 4.14 -4.76 14.46
CA LYS A 33 4.81 -5.81 13.67
C LYS A 33 4.28 -7.19 14.02
N LYS A 34 4.09 -7.47 15.31
CA LYS A 34 3.52 -8.72 15.80
C LYS A 34 2.09 -8.93 15.29
N SER A 35 1.21 -7.94 15.44
CA SER A 35 -0.19 -8.04 14.98
C SER A 35 -0.30 -8.23 13.47
N VAL A 36 0.56 -7.57 12.69
CA VAL A 36 0.62 -7.73 11.23
C VAL A 36 1.05 -9.15 10.86
N LEU A 37 2.06 -9.71 11.53
CA LEU A 37 2.52 -11.08 11.31
C LEU A 37 1.45 -12.11 11.68
N GLU A 38 0.76 -11.95 12.80
CA GLU A 38 -0.34 -12.83 13.22
C GLU A 38 -1.49 -12.81 12.21
N SER A 39 -1.88 -11.63 11.72
CA SER A 39 -2.91 -11.49 10.70
C SER A 39 -2.48 -12.11 9.35
N ARG A 40 -1.21 -11.97 8.98
CA ARG A 40 -0.66 -12.58 7.77
C ARG A 40 -0.68 -14.10 7.86
N GLN A 41 -0.32 -14.67 9.00
CA GLN A 41 -0.31 -16.12 9.22
C GLN A 41 -1.68 -16.75 8.90
N ILE A 42 -2.78 -16.08 9.27
CA ILE A 42 -4.14 -16.55 8.94
C ILE A 42 -4.33 -16.68 7.41
N VAL A 43 -3.82 -15.71 6.63
CA VAL A 43 -3.91 -15.77 5.15
C VAL A 43 -3.09 -16.93 4.61
N ASP A 44 -1.88 -17.12 5.13
CA ASP A 44 -0.99 -18.19 4.69
C ASP A 44 -1.54 -19.57 5.04
N ASP A 45 -2.18 -19.72 6.21
CA ASP A 45 -2.86 -20.97 6.61
C ASP A 45 -4.04 -21.27 5.69
N LEU A 46 -4.89 -20.29 5.36
CA LEU A 46 -6.01 -20.45 4.43
C LEU A 46 -5.56 -20.90 3.03
N ILE A 47 -4.41 -20.39 2.57
CA ILE A 47 -3.83 -20.80 1.30
C ILE A 47 -3.29 -22.23 1.37
N ALA A 48 -2.59 -22.57 2.45
CA ALA A 48 -2.01 -23.91 2.65
C ALA A 48 -3.11 -24.99 2.78
N GLU A 49 -4.26 -24.64 3.37
CA GLU A 49 -5.42 -25.51 3.50
C GLU A 49 -6.30 -25.54 2.23
N GLU A 50 -5.92 -24.86 1.17
CA GLU A 50 -6.68 -24.74 -0.10
C GLU A 50 -8.14 -24.30 0.10
N LYS A 51 -8.41 -23.53 1.16
CA LYS A 51 -9.76 -23.02 1.45
C LYS A 51 -10.18 -21.99 0.43
N VAL A 52 -11.44 -22.11 -0.02
CA VAL A 52 -12.04 -21.11 -0.92
C VAL A 52 -12.51 -19.91 -0.11
N VAL A 53 -11.77 -18.81 -0.17
CA VAL A 53 -12.07 -17.57 0.57
C VAL A 53 -12.02 -16.38 -0.38
N TYR A 54 -13.13 -15.64 -0.43
CA TYR A 54 -13.24 -14.44 -1.29
C TYR A 54 -12.10 -13.47 -1.11
N GLY A 55 -11.48 -13.10 -2.22
CA GLY A 55 -10.39 -12.12 -2.27
C GLY A 55 -9.06 -12.59 -1.69
N ILE A 56 -8.95 -13.88 -1.30
CA ILE A 56 -7.70 -14.53 -0.90
C ILE A 56 -7.33 -15.61 -1.91
N THR A 57 -8.23 -16.57 -2.14
CA THR A 57 -8.04 -17.71 -3.05
C THR A 57 -9.05 -17.71 -4.21
N THR A 58 -9.84 -16.67 -4.37
CA THR A 58 -10.76 -16.44 -5.48
C THR A 58 -10.50 -15.12 -6.18
N GLY A 59 -11.09 -14.94 -7.36
CA GLY A 59 -11.19 -13.64 -8.02
C GLY A 59 -12.14 -12.67 -7.29
N PHE A 60 -12.39 -11.52 -7.91
CA PHE A 60 -13.21 -10.44 -7.37
C PHE A 60 -14.48 -10.23 -8.20
N GLY A 61 -15.54 -9.72 -7.58
CA GLY A 61 -16.81 -9.40 -8.23
C GLY A 61 -17.43 -10.60 -8.94
N LYS A 62 -17.55 -10.56 -10.27
CA LYS A 62 -18.10 -11.68 -11.07
C LYS A 62 -17.26 -12.96 -11.01
N PHE A 63 -16.02 -12.88 -10.56
CA PHE A 63 -15.12 -14.03 -10.42
C PHE A 63 -14.98 -14.48 -8.97
N SER A 64 -15.91 -14.11 -8.10
CA SER A 64 -15.92 -14.47 -6.67
C SER A 64 -15.95 -15.97 -6.41
N ASP A 65 -16.52 -16.74 -7.35
CA ASP A 65 -16.63 -18.21 -7.28
C ASP A 65 -15.52 -18.94 -8.05
N VAL A 66 -14.62 -18.20 -8.71
CA VAL A 66 -13.51 -18.78 -9.47
C VAL A 66 -12.32 -18.95 -8.54
N VAL A 67 -11.99 -20.20 -8.23
CA VAL A 67 -10.77 -20.54 -7.49
C VAL A 67 -9.54 -20.28 -8.35
N ILE A 68 -8.55 -19.61 -7.78
CA ILE A 68 -7.33 -19.19 -8.46
C ILE A 68 -6.17 -20.01 -7.93
N SER A 69 -5.34 -20.56 -8.84
CA SER A 69 -4.11 -21.25 -8.45
C SER A 69 -3.11 -20.28 -7.78
N GLN A 70 -2.20 -20.80 -6.97
CA GLN A 70 -1.21 -19.99 -6.30
C GLN A 70 -0.34 -19.17 -7.28
N ASP A 71 0.01 -19.75 -8.44
CA ASP A 71 0.78 -19.06 -9.48
C ASP A 71 0.01 -17.89 -10.09
N GLN A 72 -1.28 -18.04 -10.29
CA GLN A 72 -2.15 -17.00 -10.81
C GLN A 72 -2.50 -15.92 -9.76
N CYS A 73 -2.32 -16.23 -8.49
CA CYS A 73 -2.66 -15.31 -7.41
C CYS A 73 -1.82 -14.03 -7.44
N LYS A 74 -0.53 -14.14 -7.73
CA LYS A 74 0.39 -12.99 -7.85
C LYS A 74 0.00 -12.08 -9.01
N ASP A 75 -0.28 -12.67 -10.17
CA ASP A 75 -0.73 -11.93 -11.35
C ASP A 75 -2.06 -11.23 -11.08
N LEU A 76 -2.98 -11.88 -10.38
CA LEU A 76 -4.25 -11.27 -9.98
C LEU A 76 -4.02 -10.04 -9.10
N GLN A 77 -3.16 -10.12 -8.06
CA GLN A 77 -2.89 -8.98 -7.18
C GLN A 77 -2.27 -7.80 -7.95
N LYS A 78 -1.31 -8.08 -8.82
CA LYS A 78 -0.69 -7.09 -9.69
C LYS A 78 -1.71 -6.46 -10.65
N ASN A 79 -2.51 -7.29 -11.31
CA ASN A 79 -3.54 -6.84 -12.26
C ASN A 79 -4.64 -6.03 -11.55
N LEU A 80 -5.00 -6.38 -10.31
CA LEU A 80 -5.92 -5.60 -9.50
C LEU A 80 -5.42 -4.15 -9.34
N ILE A 81 -4.15 -3.95 -9.01
CA ILE A 81 -3.56 -2.61 -8.90
C ILE A 81 -3.55 -1.89 -10.24
N ILE A 82 -3.07 -2.55 -11.30
CA ILE A 82 -2.96 -1.93 -12.64
C ILE A 82 -4.33 -1.50 -13.17
N THR A 83 -5.34 -2.36 -13.07
CA THR A 83 -6.68 -2.09 -13.61
C THR A 83 -7.45 -1.01 -12.85
N HIS A 84 -7.08 -0.73 -11.61
CA HIS A 84 -7.69 0.31 -10.80
C HIS A 84 -6.89 1.62 -10.80
N ALA A 85 -5.66 1.64 -11.32
CA ALA A 85 -4.85 2.85 -11.46
C ALA A 85 -5.30 3.68 -12.66
N VAL A 86 -6.53 4.17 -12.62
CA VAL A 86 -7.21 4.90 -13.71
C VAL A 86 -7.45 6.37 -13.39
N GLY A 87 -6.68 6.91 -12.44
CA GLY A 87 -6.76 8.31 -12.04
C GLY A 87 -6.39 9.27 -13.19
N ALA A 88 -6.97 10.47 -13.14
CA ALA A 88 -6.77 11.53 -14.13
C ALA A 88 -6.63 12.91 -13.46
N GLY A 89 -6.24 13.92 -14.24
CA GLY A 89 -6.04 15.29 -13.75
C GLY A 89 -4.62 15.54 -13.26
N ASN A 90 -4.46 16.63 -12.50
CA ASN A 90 -3.17 16.98 -11.92
C ASN A 90 -2.83 16.02 -10.77
N PRO A 91 -1.55 15.79 -10.49
CA PRO A 91 -1.16 15.04 -9.31
C PRO A 91 -1.51 15.83 -8.02
N PHE A 92 -1.83 15.12 -6.97
CA PHE A 92 -1.84 15.71 -5.62
C PHE A 92 -0.46 16.29 -5.28
N THR A 93 -0.45 17.30 -4.43
CA THR A 93 0.80 17.84 -3.89
C THR A 93 1.54 16.77 -3.08
N LYS A 94 2.86 16.92 -2.97
CA LYS A 94 3.72 15.97 -2.28
C LYS A 94 3.25 15.66 -0.85
N ASP A 95 2.87 16.68 -0.10
CA ASP A 95 2.42 16.52 1.29
C ASP A 95 1.09 15.74 1.37
N ILE A 96 0.17 15.93 0.43
CA ILE A 96 -1.08 15.16 0.35
C ILE A 96 -0.77 13.70 -0.01
N ALA A 97 0.03 13.44 -1.05
CA ALA A 97 0.40 12.08 -1.43
C ALA A 97 1.10 11.32 -0.27
N ARG A 98 1.99 11.99 0.47
CA ARG A 98 2.62 11.45 1.69
C ARG A 98 1.58 11.19 2.79
N GLY A 99 0.56 12.06 2.91
CA GLY A 99 -0.55 11.89 3.84
C GLY A 99 -1.39 10.64 3.54
N ILE A 100 -1.73 10.42 2.27
CA ILE A 100 -2.43 9.21 1.80
C ILE A 100 -1.63 7.96 2.19
N MET A 101 -0.32 7.95 1.92
CA MET A 101 0.57 6.84 2.31
C MET A 101 0.59 6.63 3.81
N LEU A 102 0.78 7.69 4.60
CA LEU A 102 0.86 7.62 6.06
C LEU A 102 -0.42 7.06 6.67
N LEU A 103 -1.58 7.57 6.24
CA LEU A 103 -2.87 7.10 6.73
C LEU A 103 -3.14 5.65 6.32
N ARG A 104 -2.67 5.24 5.12
CA ARG A 104 -2.76 3.84 4.71
C ARG A 104 -1.86 2.95 5.56
N ILE A 105 -0.62 3.34 5.82
CA ILE A 105 0.29 2.64 6.74
C ILE A 105 -0.37 2.49 8.11
N ASN A 106 -0.91 3.57 8.67
CA ASN A 106 -1.55 3.53 9.99
C ASN A 106 -2.77 2.58 10.02
N ASN A 107 -3.54 2.53 8.95
CA ASN A 107 -4.66 1.59 8.84
C ASN A 107 -4.19 0.13 8.75
N LEU A 108 -3.20 -0.16 7.92
CA LEU A 108 -2.62 -1.50 7.77
C LEU A 108 -1.92 -1.98 9.04
N ALA A 109 -1.33 -1.06 9.78
CA ALA A 109 -0.67 -1.28 11.07
C ALA A 109 -1.58 -1.85 12.15
N LYS A 110 -2.91 -1.78 11.99
CA LYS A 110 -3.88 -2.40 12.90
C LYS A 110 -3.84 -3.94 12.89
N GLY A 111 -3.22 -4.56 11.90
CA GLY A 111 -3.08 -6.01 11.82
C GLY A 111 -4.36 -6.77 11.45
N PHE A 112 -5.26 -6.17 10.64
CA PHE A 112 -6.50 -6.84 10.19
C PHE A 112 -6.52 -7.17 8.71
N SER A 113 -5.52 -6.75 7.95
CA SER A 113 -5.56 -6.80 6.47
C SER A 113 -4.91 -8.04 5.88
N GLY A 114 -4.13 -8.80 6.64
CA GLY A 114 -3.36 -9.93 6.15
C GLY A 114 -2.24 -9.54 5.19
N ILE A 115 -1.76 -8.29 5.25
CA ILE A 115 -0.60 -7.82 4.50
C ILE A 115 0.68 -8.39 5.10
N ARG A 116 1.69 -8.67 4.26
CA ARG A 116 3.02 -9.04 4.76
C ARG A 116 3.73 -7.85 5.40
N LEU A 117 4.50 -8.13 6.45
CA LEU A 117 5.27 -7.08 7.14
C LEU A 117 6.26 -6.39 6.20
N GLU A 118 6.90 -7.12 5.29
CA GLU A 118 7.84 -6.57 4.30
C GLU A 118 7.17 -5.56 3.36
N THR A 119 5.93 -5.82 2.94
CA THR A 119 5.14 -4.92 2.09
C THR A 119 4.79 -3.62 2.83
N LEU A 120 4.37 -3.73 4.09
CA LEU A 120 4.11 -2.57 4.94
C LEU A 120 5.40 -1.78 5.21
N GLN A 121 6.52 -2.47 5.47
CA GLN A 121 7.82 -1.84 5.68
C GLN A 121 8.30 -1.09 4.43
N THR A 122 8.06 -1.63 3.22
CA THR A 122 8.37 -0.93 1.97
C THR A 122 7.69 0.44 1.88
N MET A 123 6.42 0.55 2.30
CA MET A 123 5.72 1.85 2.34
C MET A 123 6.37 2.81 3.36
N VAL A 124 6.76 2.30 4.53
CA VAL A 124 7.48 3.08 5.55
C VAL A 124 8.82 3.57 5.01
N ASP A 125 9.56 2.71 4.33
CA ASP A 125 10.86 3.05 3.74
C ASP A 125 10.73 4.09 2.62
N MET A 126 9.67 4.03 1.81
CA MET A 126 9.37 5.06 0.81
C MET A 126 9.17 6.42 1.47
N LEU A 127 8.35 6.52 2.52
CA LEU A 127 8.15 7.77 3.26
C LEU A 127 9.46 8.28 3.86
N ASN A 128 10.23 7.41 4.50
CA ASN A 128 11.47 7.78 5.18
C ASN A 128 12.56 8.24 4.20
N LYS A 129 12.63 7.60 3.03
CA LYS A 129 13.63 7.91 1.99
C LYS A 129 13.15 8.95 0.98
N GLY A 130 11.92 9.46 1.13
CA GLY A 130 11.40 10.55 0.30
C GLY A 130 10.90 10.14 -1.08
N VAL A 131 10.63 8.84 -1.33
CA VAL A 131 9.96 8.37 -2.54
C VAL A 131 8.47 8.63 -2.41
N THR A 132 7.93 9.54 -3.22
CA THR A 132 6.52 9.95 -3.16
C THR A 132 5.81 9.56 -4.45
N PRO A 133 4.81 8.67 -4.40
CA PRO A 133 4.03 8.28 -5.58
C PRO A 133 3.33 9.47 -6.24
N ILE A 134 3.25 9.48 -7.56
CA ILE A 134 2.43 10.43 -8.30
C ILE A 134 1.01 9.90 -8.35
N ILE A 135 0.12 10.57 -7.62
CA ILE A 135 -1.29 10.18 -7.46
C ILE A 135 -2.16 11.26 -8.11
N PRO A 136 -2.89 10.97 -9.20
CA PRO A 136 -3.83 11.91 -9.80
C PRO A 136 -4.99 12.28 -8.85
N GLU A 137 -5.43 13.53 -8.88
CA GLU A 137 -6.46 14.08 -7.99
C GLU A 137 -7.88 13.55 -8.26
N LYS A 138 -8.14 12.97 -9.43
CA LYS A 138 -9.45 12.49 -9.85
C LYS A 138 -9.42 11.00 -10.14
N GLY A 139 -10.44 10.27 -9.69
CA GLY A 139 -10.54 8.83 -9.96
C GLY A 139 -11.21 8.03 -8.84
N SER A 140 -11.27 8.54 -7.61
CA SER A 140 -12.06 7.90 -6.57
C SER A 140 -13.54 8.00 -6.88
N LEU A 141 -14.25 6.84 -6.85
CA LEU A 141 -15.71 6.77 -6.97
C LEU A 141 -16.38 6.66 -5.59
N GLY A 142 -15.67 6.18 -4.59
CA GLY A 142 -16.13 6.05 -3.20
C GLY A 142 -17.10 4.91 -2.93
N ALA A 143 -17.57 4.16 -3.94
CA ALA A 143 -18.54 3.07 -3.76
C ALA A 143 -17.99 1.87 -2.98
N SER A 144 -16.67 1.63 -3.08
CA SER A 144 -15.95 0.54 -2.38
C SER A 144 -14.66 1.06 -1.74
N GLY A 145 -14.49 2.36 -1.63
CA GLY A 145 -13.27 3.03 -1.18
C GLY A 145 -12.54 3.75 -2.31
N ASP A 146 -11.36 4.26 -2.01
CA ASP A 146 -10.53 5.09 -2.89
C ASP A 146 -9.60 4.24 -3.75
N LEU A 147 -10.16 3.27 -4.50
CA LEU A 147 -9.40 2.25 -5.22
C LEU A 147 -8.39 2.85 -6.19
N ALA A 148 -8.78 3.85 -6.98
CA ALA A 148 -7.91 4.45 -7.99
C ALA A 148 -6.71 5.19 -7.38
N PRO A 149 -6.87 6.17 -6.49
CA PRO A 149 -5.71 6.85 -5.89
C PRO A 149 -4.83 5.91 -5.08
N LEU A 150 -5.39 4.96 -4.33
CA LEU A 150 -4.61 3.98 -3.59
C LEU A 150 -3.86 3.02 -4.51
N SER A 151 -4.42 2.67 -5.68
CA SER A 151 -3.69 1.89 -6.69
C SER A 151 -2.51 2.66 -7.26
N HIS A 152 -2.68 3.95 -7.59
CA HIS A 152 -1.56 4.80 -8.00
C HIS A 152 -0.46 4.90 -6.94
N MET A 153 -0.84 4.96 -5.66
CA MET A 153 0.10 4.94 -4.53
C MET A 153 0.98 3.67 -4.53
N VAL A 154 0.41 2.52 -4.93
CA VAL A 154 1.09 1.22 -4.90
C VAL A 154 1.98 0.98 -6.11
N LEU A 155 1.67 1.58 -7.28
CA LEU A 155 2.41 1.30 -8.52
C LEU A 155 3.94 1.34 -8.36
N PRO A 156 4.58 2.36 -7.73
CA PRO A 156 6.03 2.37 -7.56
C PRO A 156 6.58 1.19 -6.77
N MET A 157 5.84 0.69 -5.78
CA MET A 157 6.26 -0.47 -4.97
C MET A 157 6.48 -1.73 -5.82
N ILE A 158 5.69 -1.86 -6.89
CA ILE A 158 5.78 -2.99 -7.84
C ILE A 158 6.56 -2.62 -9.12
N GLY A 159 7.29 -1.52 -9.10
CA GLY A 159 8.14 -1.07 -10.21
C GLY A 159 7.41 -0.41 -11.37
N LEU A 160 6.16 0.01 -11.17
CA LEU A 160 5.33 0.64 -12.20
C LEU A 160 5.01 2.10 -11.84
N GLY A 161 4.24 2.77 -12.69
CA GLY A 161 3.81 4.14 -12.47
C GLY A 161 4.95 5.14 -12.36
N LEU A 162 4.68 6.24 -11.67
CA LEU A 162 5.63 7.35 -11.46
C LEU A 162 5.76 7.67 -9.98
N ALA A 163 6.94 8.12 -9.57
CA ALA A 163 7.19 8.69 -8.24
C ALA A 163 8.12 9.90 -8.31
N GLU A 164 7.95 10.83 -7.39
CA GLU A 164 8.93 11.89 -7.15
C GLU A 164 10.01 11.38 -6.21
N TYR A 165 11.26 11.58 -6.58
CA TYR A 165 12.43 11.35 -5.74
C TYR A 165 13.46 12.45 -5.99
N GLU A 166 13.97 13.08 -4.92
CA GLU A 166 14.94 14.19 -4.97
C GLU A 166 14.54 15.35 -5.92
N GLY A 167 13.23 15.63 -6.02
CA GLY A 167 12.70 16.71 -6.87
C GLY A 167 12.49 16.32 -8.34
N GLU A 168 12.81 15.11 -8.74
CA GLU A 168 12.59 14.59 -10.08
C GLU A 168 11.40 13.61 -10.10
N VAL A 169 10.56 13.69 -11.13
CA VAL A 169 9.52 12.70 -11.41
C VAL A 169 10.10 11.60 -12.30
N LEU A 170 10.14 10.38 -11.77
CA LEU A 170 10.81 9.23 -12.37
C LEU A 170 9.84 8.06 -12.53
N PRO A 171 10.13 7.11 -13.45
CA PRO A 171 9.48 5.80 -13.42
C PRO A 171 9.62 5.15 -12.03
N GLY A 172 8.57 4.48 -11.56
CA GLY A 172 8.52 3.93 -10.20
C GLY A 172 9.71 3.02 -9.88
N ALA A 173 10.07 2.11 -10.81
CA ALA A 173 11.24 1.24 -10.63
C ALA A 173 12.56 2.03 -10.46
N GLU A 174 12.73 3.13 -11.19
CA GLU A 174 13.91 3.96 -11.13
C GLU A 174 13.98 4.75 -9.81
N ALA A 175 12.86 5.36 -9.39
CA ALA A 175 12.78 6.08 -8.13
C ALA A 175 13.10 5.15 -6.94
N MET A 176 12.52 3.95 -6.92
CA MET A 176 12.79 2.94 -5.91
C MET A 176 14.26 2.51 -5.90
N ALA A 177 14.84 2.24 -7.07
CA ALA A 177 16.25 1.84 -7.19
C ALA A 177 17.22 2.94 -6.72
N ARG A 178 16.99 4.19 -7.12
CA ARG A 178 17.81 5.34 -6.67
C ARG A 178 17.74 5.54 -5.15
N ALA A 179 16.58 5.31 -4.55
CA ALA A 179 16.40 5.36 -3.10
C ALA A 179 16.95 4.12 -2.37
N GLY A 180 17.46 3.12 -3.09
CA GLY A 180 17.92 1.86 -2.51
C GLY A 180 16.79 1.08 -1.81
N ILE A 181 15.59 1.08 -2.41
CA ILE A 181 14.43 0.32 -1.96
C ILE A 181 14.14 -0.74 -3.04
N PRO A 182 14.19 -2.05 -2.71
CA PRO A 182 13.81 -3.06 -3.67
C PRO A 182 12.31 -2.98 -3.99
N THR A 183 11.96 -3.19 -5.25
CA THR A 183 10.56 -3.40 -5.64
C THR A 183 10.08 -4.76 -5.11
N ILE A 184 8.79 -4.87 -4.85
CA ILE A 184 8.18 -6.08 -4.31
C ILE A 184 7.28 -6.77 -5.34
N GLU A 185 7.10 -8.06 -5.18
CA GLU A 185 6.06 -8.83 -5.83
C GLU A 185 4.90 -9.01 -4.85
N LEU A 186 3.68 -8.67 -5.24
CA LEU A 186 2.50 -8.81 -4.39
C LEU A 186 2.12 -10.28 -4.23
N SER A 187 1.82 -10.67 -2.99
CA SER A 187 1.30 -11.99 -2.63
C SER A 187 -0.24 -11.95 -2.48
N ALA A 188 -0.83 -13.11 -2.24
CA ALA A 188 -2.27 -13.25 -2.01
C ALA A 188 -2.80 -12.21 -1.01
N LYS A 189 -3.96 -11.63 -1.33
CA LYS A 189 -4.66 -10.58 -0.58
C LYS A 189 -4.00 -9.19 -0.60
N GLU A 190 -2.74 -9.03 -0.97
CA GLU A 190 -2.03 -7.76 -0.84
C GLU A 190 -2.51 -6.67 -1.78
N GLY A 191 -2.91 -7.01 -3.00
CA GLY A 191 -3.52 -6.03 -3.90
C GLY A 191 -4.77 -5.41 -3.28
N LEU A 192 -5.68 -6.26 -2.79
CA LEU A 192 -6.88 -5.80 -2.09
C LEU A 192 -6.53 -5.05 -0.80
N ALA A 193 -5.60 -5.58 0.01
CA ALA A 193 -5.18 -4.94 1.25
C ALA A 193 -4.59 -3.55 1.02
N LEU A 194 -3.95 -3.29 -0.12
CA LEU A 194 -3.29 -2.02 -0.43
C LEU A 194 -4.25 -0.98 -1.03
N ASN A 195 -5.18 -1.39 -1.91
CA ASN A 195 -6.02 -0.43 -2.61
C ASN A 195 -7.44 -0.24 -2.04
N ASN A 196 -7.93 -1.16 -1.21
CA ASN A 196 -9.27 -1.06 -0.64
C ASN A 196 -9.27 -0.31 0.69
N GLY A 197 -9.49 0.98 0.64
CA GLY A 197 -9.50 1.88 1.80
C GLY A 197 -10.08 3.25 1.46
N THR A 198 -10.05 4.15 2.43
CA THR A 198 -10.67 5.50 2.37
C THR A 198 -9.66 6.59 2.81
N GLN A 199 -8.40 6.46 2.43
CA GLN A 199 -7.31 7.32 2.90
C GLN A 199 -6.92 8.44 1.92
N ALA A 200 -7.61 8.56 0.77
CA ALA A 200 -7.37 9.59 -0.23
C ALA A 200 -8.43 10.68 -0.26
#